data_5f9a18173feedfc376c4fe5c538c1dac
#
_entry.id   5f9a18173feedfc376c4fe5c538c1dac
#
_cell.length_a   1.000
_cell.length_b   1.000
_cell.length_c   1.000
_cell.angle_alpha   90.00
_cell.angle_beta   90.00
_cell.angle_gamma   90.00
#
_symmetry.space_group_name_H-M   'P 1'
#
loop_
_entity.id
_entity.type
_entity.pdbx_description
1 polymer ?
#
loop_
_entity_poly.entity_id
_entity_poly.type
_entity_poly.pdbx_seq_one_letter_code
_entity_poly.pdbx_strand_id
1 'polypeptide(L)'
;INNYYAGSLNPEEELAQAFSSEEMLARAATSERAGEVPVVKAAGKSAYDNVAISRVSNYVNVRSEANTTSAVVGKIYNNCAATILSTVDGEGGKWYQIQSGNVKGYIKAQYFITGAEAESIARQVGTPMARVASTSTLRLREKPSLDSRTLDLLSPDAEYVVIGEEGDFAKISVDNDLVGYVFKDYIDVRVEFNKAVSTQEEQQKAAEAAKLKKEAEDAIKKMEEAKKEAAKQTAEAPKQTTKAPAATKAPETAYT
;
A
#
# COMPACT_ATOMS: atom_id res chain seq x y z
N ILE A 1 -39.70 12.32 11.39
CA ILE A 1 -39.14 10.95 11.35
C ILE A 1 -38.75 10.71 9.91
N ASN A 2 -37.49 11.00 9.58
CA ASN A 2 -36.94 10.85 8.22
C ASN A 2 -36.28 9.47 8.11
N ASN A 3 -36.91 8.61 7.32
CA ASN A 3 -36.31 7.36 6.85
C ASN A 3 -35.35 7.69 5.68
N TYR A 4 -34.05 7.67 5.94
CA TYR A 4 -33.05 7.58 4.90
C TYR A 4 -32.86 6.11 4.53
N TYR A 5 -33.51 5.67 3.48
CA TYR A 5 -33.10 4.49 2.74
C TYR A 5 -31.87 4.90 1.92
N ALA A 6 -30.68 4.59 2.41
CA ALA A 6 -29.49 4.54 1.59
C ALA A 6 -29.61 3.32 0.66
N GLY A 7 -30.10 3.56 -0.55
CA GLY A 7 -30.01 2.58 -1.63
C GLY A 7 -28.53 2.31 -1.89
N SER A 8 -28.11 1.08 -1.68
CA SER A 8 -26.80 0.57 -2.07
C SER A 8 -26.73 0.59 -3.59
N LEU A 9 -26.23 1.69 -4.16
CA LEU A 9 -25.88 1.77 -5.57
C LEU A 9 -24.68 0.82 -5.80
N ASN A 10 -24.81 0.01 -6.85
CA ASN A 10 -23.72 -0.84 -7.30
C ASN A 10 -22.54 0.06 -7.65
N PRO A 11 -21.32 -0.16 -7.10
CA PRO A 11 -20.14 0.68 -7.38
C PRO A 11 -19.81 0.79 -8.87
N GLU A 12 -20.32 -0.10 -9.71
CA GLU A 12 -20.21 -0.02 -11.17
C GLU A 12 -21.08 1.08 -11.78
N GLU A 13 -22.23 1.44 -11.17
CA GLU A 13 -23.12 2.51 -11.65
C GLU A 13 -22.64 3.90 -11.23
N GLU A 14 -22.02 4.03 -10.07
CA GLU A 14 -21.47 5.30 -9.59
C GLU A 14 -20.27 5.77 -10.43
N LEU A 15 -19.45 4.83 -10.93
CA LEU A 15 -18.32 5.12 -11.80
C LEU A 15 -18.74 5.48 -13.24
N ALA A 16 -19.85 4.94 -13.72
CA ALA A 16 -20.39 5.28 -15.04
C ALA A 16 -20.92 6.73 -15.12
N GLN A 17 -21.31 7.31 -13.99
CA GLN A 17 -21.77 8.70 -13.92
C GLN A 17 -20.63 9.72 -13.76
N ALA A 18 -19.45 9.31 -13.29
CA ALA A 18 -18.31 10.19 -13.06
C ALA A 18 -17.49 10.54 -14.31
N PHE A 19 -17.65 9.76 -15.38
CA PHE A 19 -16.89 9.95 -16.62
C PHE A 19 -17.81 9.84 -17.84
N SER A 20 -18.52 10.91 -18.16
CA SER A 20 -19.22 10.98 -19.44
C SER A 20 -18.19 11.10 -20.58
N SER A 21 -18.44 10.37 -21.66
CA SER A 21 -17.61 10.34 -22.87
C SER A 21 -17.38 11.72 -23.51
N GLU A 22 -18.17 12.73 -23.16
CA GLU A 22 -18.04 14.12 -23.65
C GLU A 22 -16.88 14.88 -23.00
N GLU A 23 -16.55 14.62 -21.72
CA GLU A 23 -15.39 15.27 -21.08
C GLU A 23 -14.04 14.75 -21.60
N MET A 24 -13.99 13.50 -22.05
CA MET A 24 -12.79 12.95 -22.69
C MET A 24 -12.57 13.52 -24.10
N LEU A 25 -13.64 13.79 -24.85
CA LEU A 25 -13.57 14.44 -26.16
C LEU A 25 -13.21 15.93 -26.07
N ALA A 26 -13.66 16.64 -25.03
CA ALA A 26 -13.33 18.05 -24.82
C ALA A 26 -11.85 18.27 -24.43
N ARG A 27 -11.20 17.30 -23.80
CA ARG A 27 -9.76 17.35 -23.50
C ARG A 27 -8.87 17.06 -24.69
N ALA A 28 -9.34 16.30 -25.66
CA ALA A 28 -8.63 16.04 -26.92
C ALA A 28 -8.67 17.25 -27.88
N ALA A 29 -9.67 18.12 -27.76
CA ALA A 29 -9.87 19.25 -28.68
C ALA A 29 -9.10 20.55 -28.33
N THR A 30 -8.43 20.61 -27.16
CA THR A 30 -7.68 21.81 -26.72
C THR A 30 -6.17 21.75 -26.92
N SER A 31 -5.64 20.72 -27.58
CA SER A 31 -4.20 20.56 -27.85
C SER A 31 -3.79 20.86 -29.30
N GLU A 32 -4.61 21.54 -30.06
CA GLU A 32 -4.19 22.05 -31.39
C GLU A 32 -3.81 23.52 -31.32
N ARG A 33 -2.60 23.81 -30.86
CA ARG A 33 -1.85 25.00 -31.29
C ARG A 33 -0.38 24.96 -30.89
N ALA A 34 0.46 24.49 -31.80
CA ALA A 34 1.77 25.03 -32.17
C ALA A 34 2.54 23.96 -32.95
N GLY A 35 2.89 24.30 -34.18
CA GLY A 35 3.58 23.41 -35.11
C GLY A 35 4.92 22.94 -34.63
N GLU A 36 4.93 21.69 -34.24
CA GLU A 36 6.12 20.85 -34.20
C GLU A 36 5.67 19.47 -34.65
N VAL A 37 6.16 19.04 -35.82
CA VAL A 37 5.92 17.72 -36.37
C VAL A 37 6.38 16.69 -35.33
N PRO A 38 5.51 15.84 -34.82
CA PRO A 38 5.99 14.77 -33.91
C PRO A 38 6.89 13.86 -34.73
N VAL A 39 8.15 13.79 -34.36
CA VAL A 39 9.02 12.70 -34.78
C VAL A 39 8.34 11.43 -34.29
N VAL A 40 7.72 10.71 -35.23
CA VAL A 40 7.14 9.37 -34.98
C VAL A 40 8.36 8.48 -34.71
N LYS A 41 8.77 8.42 -33.45
CA LYS A 41 9.70 7.41 -33.00
C LYS A 41 9.00 6.08 -33.27
N ALA A 42 9.57 5.28 -34.17
CA ALA A 42 9.06 3.97 -34.52
C ALA A 42 8.65 3.25 -33.23
N ALA A 43 7.41 2.77 -33.19
CA ALA A 43 6.80 2.13 -32.02
C ALA A 43 7.60 0.85 -31.67
N GLY A 44 8.68 1.01 -30.94
CA GLY A 44 9.25 -0.07 -30.17
C GLY A 44 8.20 -0.46 -29.12
N LYS A 45 7.99 -1.77 -28.91
CA LYS A 45 7.08 -2.26 -27.87
C LYS A 45 7.48 -1.64 -26.55
N SER A 46 6.57 -0.92 -25.92
CA SER A 46 6.75 -0.43 -24.55
C SER A 46 6.73 -1.61 -23.59
N ALA A 47 7.52 -1.56 -22.53
CA ALA A 47 7.42 -2.53 -21.43
C ALA A 47 6.01 -2.57 -20.81
N TYR A 48 5.20 -1.54 -21.07
CA TYR A 48 3.84 -1.37 -20.57
C TYR A 48 2.74 -1.79 -21.56
N ASP A 49 3.07 -2.33 -22.74
CA ASP A 49 2.05 -2.73 -23.73
C ASP A 49 1.09 -3.82 -23.20
N ASN A 50 1.59 -4.69 -22.32
CA ASN A 50 0.82 -5.73 -21.66
C ASN A 50 0.54 -5.42 -20.18
N VAL A 51 0.81 -4.20 -19.73
CA VAL A 51 0.55 -3.78 -18.36
C VAL A 51 -0.63 -2.82 -18.35
N ALA A 52 -1.62 -3.15 -17.52
CA ALA A 52 -2.78 -2.30 -17.27
C ALA A 52 -2.68 -1.73 -15.86
N ILE A 53 -2.73 -0.42 -15.72
CA ILE A 53 -2.79 0.28 -14.43
C ILE A 53 -4.24 0.71 -14.20
N SER A 54 -4.83 0.28 -13.10
CA SER A 54 -6.22 0.59 -12.76
C SER A 54 -6.41 2.06 -12.40
N ARG A 55 -7.48 2.66 -12.93
CA ARG A 55 -7.92 4.03 -12.66
C ARG A 55 -9.36 4.00 -12.21
N VAL A 56 -9.56 3.78 -10.92
CA VAL A 56 -10.87 3.64 -10.28
C VAL A 56 -10.89 4.48 -9.01
N SER A 57 -12.05 4.91 -8.55
CA SER A 57 -12.14 5.72 -7.32
C SER A 57 -11.78 4.93 -6.06
N ASN A 58 -12.13 3.66 -6.01
CA ASN A 58 -11.84 2.78 -4.89
C ASN A 58 -11.34 1.42 -5.40
N TYR A 59 -12.24 0.55 -5.82
CA TYR A 59 -11.92 -0.75 -6.41
C TYR A 59 -12.94 -1.15 -7.47
N VAL A 60 -12.58 -2.14 -8.25
CA VAL A 60 -13.47 -2.83 -9.20
C VAL A 60 -13.31 -4.34 -9.04
N ASN A 61 -14.40 -5.08 -9.27
CA ASN A 61 -14.41 -6.52 -9.14
C ASN A 61 -13.73 -7.18 -10.35
N VAL A 62 -12.85 -8.14 -10.07
CA VAL A 62 -12.33 -9.09 -11.06
C VAL A 62 -13.27 -10.29 -11.09
N ARG A 63 -13.72 -10.68 -12.27
CA ARG A 63 -14.76 -11.68 -12.45
C ARG A 63 -14.24 -12.96 -13.12
N SER A 64 -14.93 -14.05 -12.92
CA SER A 64 -14.55 -15.34 -13.54
C SER A 64 -14.77 -15.38 -15.04
N GLU A 65 -15.67 -14.52 -15.57
CA GLU A 65 -16.01 -14.40 -17.00
C GLU A 65 -16.20 -12.94 -17.39
N ALA A 66 -16.22 -12.65 -18.69
CA ALA A 66 -16.36 -11.29 -19.23
C ALA A 66 -17.82 -10.78 -19.19
N ASN A 67 -18.45 -10.86 -18.02
CA ASN A 67 -19.81 -10.36 -17.74
C ASN A 67 -19.95 -9.90 -16.30
N THR A 68 -20.98 -9.09 -16.01
CA THR A 68 -21.22 -8.50 -14.68
C THR A 68 -21.94 -9.41 -13.71
N THR A 69 -22.44 -10.55 -14.16
CA THR A 69 -23.21 -11.52 -13.35
C THR A 69 -22.38 -12.72 -12.88
N SER A 70 -21.18 -12.92 -13.45
CA SER A 70 -20.29 -14.02 -13.08
C SER A 70 -19.67 -13.81 -11.69
N ALA A 71 -19.11 -14.88 -11.13
CA ALA A 71 -18.52 -14.88 -9.80
C ALA A 71 -17.37 -13.86 -9.66
N VAL A 72 -17.31 -13.18 -8.52
CA VAL A 72 -16.18 -12.32 -8.17
C VAL A 72 -15.04 -13.16 -7.63
N VAL A 73 -13.89 -13.10 -8.29
CA VAL A 73 -12.67 -13.84 -7.91
C VAL A 73 -11.66 -12.98 -7.15
N GLY A 74 -11.83 -11.65 -7.19
CA GLY A 74 -10.98 -10.71 -6.48
C GLY A 74 -11.39 -9.28 -6.74
N LYS A 75 -10.62 -8.35 -6.16
CA LYS A 75 -10.78 -6.91 -6.33
C LYS A 75 -9.46 -6.28 -6.73
N ILE A 76 -9.53 -5.30 -7.63
CA ILE A 76 -8.39 -4.47 -7.98
C ILE A 76 -8.66 -3.04 -7.53
N TYR A 77 -7.76 -2.50 -6.74
CA TYR A 77 -7.86 -1.15 -6.20
C TYR A 77 -7.21 -0.12 -7.14
N ASN A 78 -7.44 1.15 -6.88
CA ASN A 78 -6.82 2.23 -7.66
C ASN A 78 -5.29 2.11 -7.68
N ASN A 79 -4.69 2.43 -8.82
CA ASN A 79 -3.24 2.37 -9.05
C ASN A 79 -2.60 0.98 -8.89
N CYS A 80 -3.39 -0.09 -8.87
CA CYS A 80 -2.87 -1.43 -8.96
C CYS A 80 -2.54 -1.80 -10.39
N ALA A 81 -1.53 -2.63 -10.60
CA ALA A 81 -1.20 -3.14 -11.92
C ALA A 81 -1.65 -4.58 -12.13
N ALA A 82 -1.98 -4.88 -13.37
CA ALA A 82 -2.28 -6.21 -13.86
C ALA A 82 -1.60 -6.46 -15.20
N THR A 83 -1.22 -7.71 -15.44
CA THR A 83 -0.76 -8.15 -16.76
C THR A 83 -1.96 -8.52 -17.60
N ILE A 84 -2.09 -7.94 -18.80
CA ILE A 84 -3.11 -8.29 -19.78
C ILE A 84 -2.69 -9.59 -20.46
N LEU A 85 -3.51 -10.62 -20.32
CA LEU A 85 -3.30 -11.91 -20.97
C LEU A 85 -3.99 -11.97 -22.34
N SER A 86 -5.19 -11.39 -22.43
CA SER A 86 -5.94 -11.27 -23.68
C SER A 86 -7.00 -10.18 -23.57
N THR A 87 -7.46 -9.71 -24.72
CA THR A 87 -8.61 -8.80 -24.86
C THR A 87 -9.75 -9.58 -25.49
N VAL A 88 -10.93 -9.51 -24.88
CA VAL A 88 -12.13 -10.20 -25.35
C VAL A 88 -13.31 -9.23 -25.43
N ASP A 89 -14.27 -9.54 -26.29
CA ASP A 89 -15.56 -8.87 -26.27
C ASP A 89 -16.46 -9.54 -25.24
N GLY A 90 -17.04 -8.72 -24.36
CA GLY A 90 -17.90 -9.19 -23.29
C GLY A 90 -19.10 -8.26 -23.08
N GLU A 91 -19.77 -8.43 -21.96
CA GLU A 91 -20.95 -7.62 -21.63
C GLU A 91 -20.60 -6.14 -21.54
N GLY A 92 -21.22 -5.32 -22.39
CA GLY A 92 -21.07 -3.87 -22.37
C GLY A 92 -19.72 -3.37 -22.90
N GLY A 93 -18.98 -4.17 -23.72
CA GLY A 93 -17.78 -3.71 -24.42
C GLY A 93 -16.57 -4.63 -24.28
N LYS A 94 -15.38 -4.03 -24.32
CA LYS A 94 -14.11 -4.76 -24.21
C LYS A 94 -13.78 -5.12 -22.77
N TRP A 95 -13.29 -6.35 -22.58
CA TRP A 95 -12.79 -6.87 -21.34
C TRP A 95 -11.36 -7.34 -21.49
N TYR A 96 -10.56 -7.15 -20.45
CA TYR A 96 -9.24 -7.75 -20.35
C TYR A 96 -9.31 -9.01 -19.49
N GLN A 97 -8.76 -10.10 -19.99
CA GLN A 97 -8.34 -11.20 -19.16
C GLN A 97 -7.02 -10.81 -18.53
N ILE A 98 -6.96 -10.74 -17.22
CA ILE A 98 -5.81 -10.22 -16.48
C ILE A 98 -5.25 -11.24 -15.50
N GLN A 99 -3.99 -11.00 -15.13
CA GLN A 99 -3.38 -11.56 -13.94
C GLN A 99 -2.75 -10.44 -13.11
N SER A 100 -3.10 -10.38 -11.81
CA SER A 100 -2.54 -9.44 -10.85
C SER A 100 -2.30 -10.16 -9.52
N GLY A 101 -1.04 -10.43 -9.19
CA GLY A 101 -0.71 -11.32 -8.09
C GLY A 101 -1.32 -12.71 -8.28
N ASN A 102 -2.08 -13.16 -7.31
CA ASN A 102 -2.76 -14.47 -7.31
C ASN A 102 -4.14 -14.42 -7.99
N VAL A 103 -4.60 -13.24 -8.40
CA VAL A 103 -5.90 -13.06 -9.03
C VAL A 103 -5.78 -13.20 -10.54
N LYS A 104 -6.58 -14.09 -11.13
CA LYS A 104 -6.76 -14.23 -12.57
C LYS A 104 -8.24 -14.17 -12.89
N GLY A 105 -8.62 -13.36 -13.87
CA GLY A 105 -10.02 -13.20 -14.25
C GLY A 105 -10.22 -12.10 -15.27
N TYR A 106 -11.44 -11.60 -15.37
CA TYR A 106 -11.88 -10.64 -16.37
C TYR A 106 -12.31 -9.33 -15.71
N ILE A 107 -12.02 -8.23 -16.40
CA ILE A 107 -12.37 -6.90 -15.95
C ILE A 107 -12.60 -5.99 -17.17
N LYS A 108 -13.54 -5.05 -17.09
CA LYS A 108 -13.78 -4.12 -18.20
C LYS A 108 -12.55 -3.27 -18.49
N ALA A 109 -12.18 -3.17 -19.77
CA ALA A 109 -10.99 -2.45 -20.22
C ALA A 109 -11.03 -0.96 -19.86
N GLN A 110 -12.22 -0.36 -19.76
CA GLN A 110 -12.42 1.05 -19.43
C GLN A 110 -11.85 1.47 -18.06
N TYR A 111 -11.61 0.53 -17.15
CA TYR A 111 -11.04 0.81 -15.82
C TYR A 111 -9.53 0.87 -15.80
N PHE A 112 -8.88 0.75 -16.96
CA PHE A 112 -7.44 0.68 -17.07
C PHE A 112 -6.89 1.68 -18.07
N ILE A 113 -5.69 2.12 -17.78
CA ILE A 113 -4.80 2.74 -18.76
C ILE A 113 -3.67 1.78 -19.10
N THR A 114 -3.18 1.81 -20.34
CA THR A 114 -2.20 0.87 -20.89
C THR A 114 -1.18 1.58 -21.76
N GLY A 115 -0.11 0.90 -22.15
CA GLY A 115 0.88 1.42 -23.08
C GLY A 115 1.57 2.70 -22.61
N ALA A 116 1.75 3.68 -23.52
CA ALA A 116 2.46 4.92 -23.22
C ALA A 116 1.84 5.75 -22.10
N GLU A 117 0.52 5.73 -21.95
CA GLU A 117 -0.17 6.42 -20.86
C GLU A 117 0.14 5.77 -19.51
N ALA A 118 0.11 4.43 -19.43
CA ALA A 118 0.52 3.70 -18.23
C ALA A 118 2.00 3.96 -17.91
N GLU A 119 2.88 3.97 -18.90
CA GLU A 119 4.30 4.29 -18.72
C GLU A 119 4.52 5.68 -18.15
N SER A 120 3.77 6.68 -18.62
CA SER A 120 3.90 8.07 -18.17
C SER A 120 3.63 8.28 -16.69
N ILE A 121 2.72 7.49 -16.12
CA ILE A 121 2.34 7.59 -14.70
C ILE A 121 2.96 6.51 -13.82
N ALA A 122 3.58 5.51 -14.42
CA ALA A 122 4.09 4.33 -13.69
C ALA A 122 4.94 4.70 -12.47
N ARG A 123 5.89 5.63 -12.65
CA ARG A 123 6.79 6.08 -11.56
C ARG A 123 6.08 6.88 -10.46
N GLN A 124 4.89 7.43 -10.76
CA GLN A 124 4.12 8.22 -9.79
C GLN A 124 3.19 7.35 -8.95
N VAL A 125 2.67 6.28 -9.54
CA VAL A 125 1.67 5.41 -8.87
C VAL A 125 2.25 4.09 -8.36
N GLY A 126 3.42 3.69 -8.84
CA GLY A 126 4.16 2.53 -8.36
C GLY A 126 5.32 2.93 -7.46
N THR A 127 5.98 1.93 -6.90
CA THR A 127 7.19 2.10 -6.09
C THR A 127 8.41 1.74 -6.94
N PRO A 128 9.29 2.70 -7.27
CA PRO A 128 10.52 2.39 -7.97
C PRO A 128 11.46 1.58 -7.07
N MET A 129 11.88 0.42 -7.53
CA MET A 129 12.79 -0.50 -6.85
C MET A 129 14.08 -0.64 -7.63
N ALA A 130 15.21 -0.45 -6.96
CA ALA A 130 16.53 -0.67 -7.52
C ALA A 130 17.08 -2.02 -7.09
N ARG A 131 17.69 -2.73 -8.04
CA ARG A 131 18.48 -3.92 -7.80
C ARG A 131 19.91 -3.67 -8.30
N VAL A 132 20.90 -4.10 -7.54
CA VAL A 132 22.29 -4.02 -7.97
C VAL A 132 22.50 -4.94 -9.17
N ALA A 133 23.00 -4.35 -10.26
CA ALA A 133 23.36 -5.03 -11.51
C ALA A 133 24.83 -4.81 -11.79
N SER A 134 25.43 -5.59 -12.66
CA SER A 134 26.78 -5.42 -13.18
C SER A 134 27.93 -5.43 -12.14
N THR A 135 27.64 -5.61 -10.85
CA THR A 135 28.66 -5.71 -9.79
C THR A 135 28.20 -6.64 -8.67
N SER A 136 29.16 -7.24 -7.96
CA SER A 136 28.86 -8.09 -6.79
C SER A 136 28.55 -7.28 -5.54
N THR A 137 28.99 -6.02 -5.47
CA THR A 137 28.72 -5.10 -4.37
C THR A 137 28.67 -3.68 -4.88
N LEU A 138 27.76 -2.85 -4.37
CA LEU A 138 27.63 -1.45 -4.72
C LEU A 138 27.74 -0.58 -3.46
N ARG A 139 28.53 0.48 -3.54
CA ARG A 139 28.70 1.40 -2.42
C ARG A 139 27.49 2.32 -2.28
N LEU A 140 26.85 2.29 -1.10
CA LEU A 140 25.91 3.31 -0.68
C LEU A 140 26.69 4.51 -0.14
N ARG A 141 26.45 5.68 -0.66
CA ARG A 141 27.21 6.90 -0.36
C ARG A 141 26.36 7.93 0.38
N GLU A 142 27.01 8.75 1.18
CA GLU A 142 26.34 9.83 1.93
C GLU A 142 25.82 10.95 1.02
N LYS A 143 26.56 11.24 -0.08
CA LYS A 143 26.23 12.31 -1.05
C LYS A 143 26.31 11.77 -2.48
N PRO A 144 25.66 12.41 -3.45
CA PRO A 144 25.70 12.03 -4.87
C PRO A 144 27.05 12.37 -5.51
N SER A 145 28.12 11.75 -5.04
CA SER A 145 29.50 11.93 -5.53
C SER A 145 30.29 10.65 -5.32
N LEU A 146 31.17 10.36 -6.29
CA LEU A 146 32.11 9.22 -6.23
C LEU A 146 33.15 9.33 -5.10
N ASP A 147 33.46 10.55 -4.68
CA ASP A 147 34.42 10.84 -3.60
C ASP A 147 33.73 10.89 -2.21
N SER A 148 32.42 10.75 -2.18
CA SER A 148 31.66 10.78 -0.93
C SER A 148 31.92 9.54 -0.08
N ARG A 149 31.80 9.73 1.24
CA ARG A 149 31.91 8.66 2.24
C ARG A 149 30.94 7.51 1.90
N THR A 150 31.45 6.29 2.00
CA THR A 150 30.63 5.09 1.91
C THR A 150 29.94 4.85 3.25
N LEU A 151 28.62 4.69 3.20
CA LEU A 151 27.79 4.38 4.36
C LEU A 151 27.64 2.86 4.54
N ASP A 152 27.43 2.14 3.41
CA ASP A 152 27.22 0.70 3.41
C ASP A 152 27.62 0.08 2.05
N LEU A 153 27.61 -1.26 1.99
CA LEU A 153 27.83 -2.06 0.78
C LEU A 153 26.58 -2.87 0.47
N LEU A 154 26.01 -2.61 -0.70
CA LEU A 154 24.75 -3.22 -1.13
C LEU A 154 24.98 -4.53 -1.89
N SER A 155 24.14 -5.52 -1.62
CA SER A 155 24.15 -6.83 -2.26
C SER A 155 23.26 -6.84 -3.52
N PRO A 156 23.61 -7.62 -4.57
CA PRO A 156 22.74 -7.84 -5.73
C PRO A 156 21.50 -8.68 -5.43
N ASP A 157 21.48 -9.38 -4.30
CA ASP A 157 20.37 -10.27 -3.91
C ASP A 157 19.21 -9.54 -3.26
N ALA A 158 19.38 -8.24 -2.94
CA ALA A 158 18.37 -7.41 -2.32
C ALA A 158 17.82 -6.35 -3.28
N GLU A 159 16.63 -5.87 -2.96
CA GLU A 159 15.94 -4.79 -3.66
C GLU A 159 15.76 -3.60 -2.73
N TYR A 160 15.96 -2.42 -3.27
CA TYR A 160 16.01 -1.18 -2.50
C TYR A 160 15.02 -0.17 -3.07
N VAL A 161 14.29 0.53 -2.22
CA VAL A 161 13.34 1.56 -2.65
C VAL A 161 14.09 2.79 -3.17
N VAL A 162 13.81 3.21 -4.39
CA VAL A 162 14.30 4.49 -4.93
C VAL A 162 13.38 5.61 -4.49
N ILE A 163 13.91 6.56 -3.73
CA ILE A 163 13.15 7.68 -3.19
C ILE A 163 13.44 9.01 -3.88
N GLY A 164 14.39 9.02 -4.81
CA GLY A 164 14.72 10.21 -5.60
C GLY A 164 15.92 9.97 -6.53
N GLU A 165 16.22 10.95 -7.34
CA GLU A 165 17.36 10.95 -8.26
C GLU A 165 18.06 12.30 -8.22
N GLU A 166 19.40 12.31 -8.30
CA GLU A 166 20.22 13.51 -8.32
C GLU A 166 21.42 13.30 -9.24
N GLY A 167 21.40 13.93 -10.43
CA GLY A 167 22.37 13.72 -11.48
C GLY A 167 22.48 12.25 -11.89
N ASP A 168 23.68 11.69 -11.83
CA ASP A 168 23.97 10.28 -12.16
C ASP A 168 23.73 9.32 -10.99
N PHE A 169 23.14 9.82 -9.89
CA PHE A 169 22.90 9.04 -8.69
C PHE A 169 21.41 8.84 -8.43
N ALA A 170 21.06 7.66 -7.94
CA ALA A 170 19.76 7.37 -7.36
C ALA A 170 19.85 7.43 -5.84
N LYS A 171 18.89 8.12 -5.22
CA LYS A 171 18.74 8.13 -3.77
C LYS A 171 17.88 6.95 -3.37
N ILE A 172 18.39 6.08 -2.54
CA ILE A 172 17.70 4.85 -2.12
C ILE A 172 17.57 4.77 -0.61
N SER A 173 16.53 4.07 -0.18
CA SER A 173 16.33 3.64 1.21
C SER A 173 16.67 2.15 1.31
N VAL A 174 17.57 1.82 2.22
CA VAL A 174 17.98 0.43 2.49
C VAL A 174 17.08 -0.16 3.57
N ASP A 175 16.97 0.58 4.69
CA ASP A 175 16.09 0.29 5.80
C ASP A 175 15.35 1.56 6.21
N ASN A 176 14.50 1.49 7.24
CA ASN A 176 13.75 2.64 7.72
C ASN A 176 14.62 3.84 8.09
N ASP A 177 15.89 3.61 8.48
CA ASP A 177 16.79 4.63 9.00
C ASP A 177 18.00 4.90 8.09
N LEU A 178 18.30 4.04 7.11
CA LEU A 178 19.47 4.18 6.26
C LEU A 178 19.11 4.62 4.83
N VAL A 179 19.47 5.84 4.51
CA VAL A 179 19.27 6.46 3.19
C VAL A 179 20.62 6.91 2.62
N GLY A 180 20.84 6.71 1.34
CA GLY A 180 22.06 7.16 0.67
C GLY A 180 21.93 7.17 -0.85
N TYR A 181 23.05 7.37 -1.52
CA TYR A 181 23.15 7.51 -2.96
C TYR A 181 23.95 6.38 -3.58
N VAL A 182 23.46 5.87 -4.71
CA VAL A 182 24.15 4.88 -5.55
C VAL A 182 24.28 5.39 -6.97
N PHE A 183 25.34 4.99 -7.67
CA PHE A 183 25.53 5.37 -9.06
C PHE A 183 24.60 4.55 -9.96
N LYS A 184 23.87 5.22 -10.85
CA LYS A 184 22.78 4.63 -11.65
C LYS A 184 23.23 3.51 -12.58
N ASP A 185 24.44 3.59 -13.13
CA ASP A 185 24.96 2.60 -14.08
C ASP A 185 25.12 1.18 -13.50
N TYR A 186 25.07 1.07 -12.17
CA TYR A 186 25.20 -0.22 -11.47
C TYR A 186 23.89 -0.75 -10.91
N ILE A 187 22.78 -0.13 -11.25
CA ILE A 187 21.46 -0.56 -10.81
C ILE A 187 20.48 -0.72 -11.97
N ASP A 188 19.63 -1.72 -11.88
CA ASP A 188 18.42 -1.84 -12.68
C ASP A 188 17.25 -1.33 -11.85
N VAL A 189 16.51 -0.36 -12.38
CA VAL A 189 15.33 0.19 -11.72
C VAL A 189 14.07 -0.34 -12.41
N ARG A 190 13.20 -0.97 -11.61
CA ARG A 190 11.87 -1.39 -12.03
C ARG A 190 10.82 -0.72 -11.16
N VAL A 191 9.62 -0.60 -11.67
CA VAL A 191 8.49 -0.06 -10.89
C VAL A 191 7.62 -1.22 -10.42
N GLU A 192 7.47 -1.36 -9.11
CA GLU A 192 6.54 -2.29 -8.51
C GLU A 192 5.20 -1.62 -8.24
N PHE A 193 4.13 -2.36 -8.46
CA PHE A 193 2.77 -1.90 -8.22
C PHE A 193 2.07 -2.78 -7.21
N ASN A 194 1.11 -2.19 -6.52
CA ASN A 194 0.14 -2.97 -5.78
C ASN A 194 -0.60 -3.93 -6.72
N LYS A 195 -0.98 -5.08 -6.19
CA LYS A 195 -1.66 -6.16 -6.91
C LYS A 195 -3.11 -6.26 -6.47
N ALA A 196 -3.91 -6.92 -7.27
CA ALA A 196 -5.28 -7.29 -6.90
C ALA A 196 -5.28 -8.19 -5.66
N VAL A 197 -6.35 -8.11 -4.88
CA VAL A 197 -6.57 -8.94 -3.70
C VAL A 197 -7.62 -9.99 -4.07
N SER A 198 -7.32 -11.26 -3.84
CA SER A 198 -8.26 -12.34 -4.10
C SER A 198 -9.38 -12.35 -3.02
N THR A 199 -10.53 -12.87 -3.40
CA THR A 199 -11.64 -13.07 -2.45
C THR A 199 -11.22 -13.94 -1.27
N GLN A 200 -10.35 -14.92 -1.51
CA GLN A 200 -9.81 -15.79 -0.47
C GLN A 200 -8.90 -15.03 0.49
N GLU A 201 -8.01 -14.18 -0.02
CA GLU A 201 -7.13 -13.34 0.82
C GLU A 201 -7.92 -12.32 1.64
N GLU A 202 -8.99 -11.75 1.08
CA GLU A 202 -9.90 -10.87 1.84
C GLU A 202 -10.56 -11.62 2.99
N GLN A 203 -11.07 -12.82 2.74
CA GLN A 203 -11.70 -13.65 3.75
C GLN A 203 -10.71 -14.07 4.84
N GLN A 204 -9.48 -14.44 4.49
CA GLN A 204 -8.43 -14.77 5.43
C GLN A 204 -8.06 -13.58 6.32
N LYS A 205 -7.84 -12.41 5.73
CA LYS A 205 -7.54 -11.17 6.47
C LYS A 205 -8.70 -10.77 7.40
N ALA A 206 -9.95 -10.91 6.92
CA ALA A 206 -11.12 -10.62 7.74
C ALA A 206 -11.26 -11.61 8.92
N ALA A 207 -10.99 -12.90 8.70
CA ALA A 207 -11.02 -13.90 9.76
C ALA A 207 -9.90 -13.68 10.79
N GLU A 208 -8.70 -13.33 10.34
CA GLU A 208 -7.56 -13.01 11.20
C GLU A 208 -7.83 -11.74 12.04
N ALA A 209 -8.35 -10.68 11.41
CA ALA A 209 -8.73 -9.46 12.10
C ALA A 209 -9.83 -9.71 13.14
N ALA A 210 -10.83 -10.54 12.82
CA ALA A 210 -11.88 -10.93 13.76
C ALA A 210 -11.33 -11.75 14.96
N LYS A 211 -10.36 -12.62 14.70
CA LYS A 211 -9.67 -13.40 15.74
C LYS A 211 -8.89 -12.49 16.68
N LEU A 212 -8.06 -11.59 16.15
CA LEU A 212 -7.30 -10.61 16.93
C LEU A 212 -8.20 -9.70 17.76
N LYS A 213 -9.31 -9.25 17.18
CA LYS A 213 -10.29 -8.44 17.91
C LYS A 213 -10.89 -9.20 19.08
N LYS A 214 -11.27 -10.45 18.89
CA LYS A 214 -11.81 -11.30 19.94
C LYS A 214 -10.77 -11.57 21.04
N GLU A 215 -9.53 -11.85 20.68
CA GLU A 215 -8.43 -12.04 21.64
C GLU A 215 -8.18 -10.78 22.48
N ALA A 216 -8.24 -9.59 21.85
CA ALA A 216 -8.10 -8.31 22.53
C ALA A 216 -9.27 -8.06 23.50
N GLU A 217 -10.53 -8.34 23.08
CA GLU A 217 -11.71 -8.22 23.93
C GLU A 217 -11.64 -9.18 25.12
N ASP A 218 -11.23 -10.43 24.91
CA ASP A 218 -11.06 -11.43 25.97
C ASP A 218 -9.94 -11.04 26.96
N ALA A 219 -8.84 -10.45 26.47
CA ALA A 219 -7.76 -9.94 27.30
C ALA A 219 -8.22 -8.76 28.17
N ILE A 220 -8.96 -7.82 27.62
CA ILE A 220 -9.54 -6.67 28.35
C ILE A 220 -10.47 -7.19 29.46
N LYS A 221 -11.35 -8.14 29.15
CA LYS A 221 -12.28 -8.72 30.11
C LYS A 221 -11.56 -9.41 31.27
N LYS A 222 -10.52 -10.17 31.00
CA LYS A 222 -9.68 -10.80 32.04
C LYS A 222 -8.97 -9.76 32.91
N MET A 223 -8.49 -8.66 32.33
CA MET A 223 -7.88 -7.57 33.10
C MET A 223 -8.90 -6.86 34.01
N GLU A 224 -10.12 -6.65 33.53
CA GLU A 224 -11.20 -6.07 34.33
C GLU A 224 -11.65 -6.99 35.48
N GLU A 225 -11.74 -8.29 35.23
CA GLU A 225 -12.05 -9.29 36.25
C GLU A 225 -10.96 -9.35 37.32
N ALA A 226 -9.68 -9.40 36.90
CA ALA A 226 -8.55 -9.37 37.83
C ALA A 226 -8.51 -8.08 38.66
N LYS A 227 -8.83 -6.94 38.06
CA LYS A 227 -8.92 -5.65 38.78
C LYS A 227 -10.05 -5.62 39.81
N LYS A 228 -11.21 -6.24 39.48
CA LYS A 228 -12.33 -6.37 40.42
C LYS A 228 -12.00 -7.28 41.58
N GLU A 229 -11.25 -8.37 41.32
CA GLU A 229 -10.83 -9.33 42.36
C GLU A 229 -9.78 -8.72 43.28
N ALA A 230 -8.80 -8.00 42.75
CA ALA A 230 -7.82 -7.25 43.53
C ALA A 230 -8.48 -6.17 44.40
N ALA A 231 -9.50 -5.50 43.91
CA ALA A 231 -10.27 -4.50 44.67
C ALA A 231 -11.07 -5.13 45.82
N LYS A 232 -11.58 -6.37 45.66
CA LYS A 232 -12.26 -7.11 46.73
C LYS A 232 -11.29 -7.54 47.84
N GLN A 233 -10.10 -8.01 47.46
CA GLN A 233 -9.08 -8.43 48.44
C GLN A 233 -8.55 -7.24 49.28
N THR A 234 -8.52 -6.02 48.68
CA THR A 234 -8.10 -4.80 49.41
C THR A 234 -9.16 -4.32 50.40
N ALA A 235 -10.45 -4.64 50.14
CA ALA A 235 -11.56 -4.25 51.02
C ALA A 235 -11.75 -5.20 52.22
N GLU A 236 -11.14 -6.40 52.21
CA GLU A 236 -11.32 -7.46 53.21
C GLU A 236 -10.11 -7.61 54.15
N ALA A 237 -9.12 -6.70 54.08
CA ALA A 237 -7.99 -6.69 55.02
C ALA A 237 -8.47 -6.25 56.42
N PRO A 238 -8.27 -7.06 57.49
CA PRO A 238 -8.71 -6.70 58.81
C PRO A 238 -7.96 -5.49 59.34
N LYS A 239 -8.68 -4.51 59.89
CA LYS A 239 -8.14 -3.36 60.60
C LYS A 239 -7.38 -3.89 61.83
N GLN A 240 -6.07 -4.04 61.73
CA GLN A 240 -5.22 -4.17 62.90
C GLN A 240 -5.18 -2.83 63.64
N THR A 241 -5.84 -2.80 64.79
CA THR A 241 -5.74 -1.73 65.79
C THR A 241 -4.30 -1.72 66.32
N THR A 242 -3.49 -0.78 65.86
CA THR A 242 -2.22 -0.47 66.50
C THR A 242 -2.46 0.32 67.77
N LYS A 243 -2.36 -0.35 68.90
CA LYS A 243 -2.32 0.21 70.24
C LYS A 243 -1.01 0.98 70.37
N ALA A 244 -1.07 2.26 70.62
CA ALA A 244 0.06 3.13 70.86
C ALA A 244 0.87 2.68 72.09
N PRO A 245 2.19 2.63 72.06
CA PRO A 245 3.00 2.51 73.27
C PRO A 245 3.20 3.85 73.93
N ALA A 246 3.04 3.83 75.26
CA ALA A 246 3.14 4.99 76.16
C ALA A 246 4.52 5.65 76.13
N ALA A 247 4.50 6.95 76.34
CA ALA A 247 5.65 7.80 76.52
C ALA A 247 6.54 7.36 77.69
N THR A 248 7.83 7.14 77.46
CA THR A 248 8.85 7.01 78.47
C THR A 248 9.71 8.27 78.51
N LYS A 249 9.75 8.87 79.71
CA LYS A 249 10.48 10.07 80.06
C LYS A 249 11.98 9.97 79.74
N ALA A 250 12.52 11.08 79.28
CA ALA A 250 13.95 11.32 79.23
C ALA A 250 14.56 11.48 80.64
N PRO A 251 15.80 11.07 80.87
CA PRO A 251 16.60 11.62 81.96
C PRO A 251 17.52 12.73 81.44
N GLU A 252 17.41 13.83 82.11
CA GLU A 252 18.30 14.95 82.16
C GLU A 252 19.63 14.50 82.81
N THR A 253 20.77 14.78 82.25
CA THR A 253 22.02 14.87 82.95
C THR A 253 22.87 16.03 82.47
N ALA A 254 23.21 16.81 83.44
CA ALA A 254 23.99 18.02 83.39
C ALA A 254 25.50 17.80 83.15
N TYR A 255 26.09 18.82 82.69
CA TYR A 255 27.44 19.37 82.83
C TYR A 255 28.46 18.61 83.72
N THR A 256 29.62 18.40 83.16
CA THR A 256 30.88 19.09 83.44
C THR A 256 31.85 18.90 82.28
#